data_342e5708354e5e84e9b27924790aa4b7
#
_entry.id   342e5708354e5e84e9b27924790aa4b7
#
_cell.length_a   1.000
_cell.length_b   1.000
_cell.length_c   1.000
_cell.angle_alpha   90.00
_cell.angle_beta   90.00
_cell.angle_gamma   90.00
#
_symmetry.space_group_name_H-M   'P 1'
#
loop_
_entity.id
_entity.type
_entity.pdbx_description
1 polymer ?
#
loop_
_entity_poly.entity_id
_entity_poly.type
_entity_poly.pdbx_seq_one_letter_code
_entity_poly.pdbx_strand_id
1 'polypeptide(L)'
;MNSGWHDKHPDKKLIWGSQDPLNTSSLHYPGWHEDAVAWLASHRSIHIIGVDSPSLDYGQSTTFPVHVLSSKENICGLENVAYLDKIPASGSIISAAAVKNVGGTGFPARVYAMIPKNGAFSNSSDKTQLMFLCMLISSLSTLILVY
;
A
#
# COMPACT_ATOMS: atom_id res chain seq x y z
N MET A 1 -2.88 -3.69 5.50
CA MET A 1 -3.93 -4.64 5.97
C MET A 1 -3.98 -5.81 5.00
N ASN A 2 -3.84 -7.03 5.51
CA ASN A 2 -4.04 -8.26 4.73
C ASN A 2 -5.45 -8.78 5.05
N SER A 3 -6.36 -8.68 4.10
CA SER A 3 -7.74 -9.16 4.23
C SER A 3 -7.96 -10.50 3.50
N GLY A 4 -6.96 -11.01 2.79
CA GLY A 4 -7.06 -12.17 1.91
C GLY A 4 -7.76 -11.86 0.57
N TRP A 5 -7.98 -10.58 0.30
CA TRP A 5 -8.73 -10.19 -0.91
C TRP A 5 -7.94 -10.40 -2.20
N HIS A 6 -6.62 -10.35 -2.13
CA HIS A 6 -5.75 -10.58 -3.28
C HIS A 6 -5.92 -11.98 -3.92
N ASP A 7 -6.41 -12.98 -3.18
CA ASP A 7 -6.68 -14.33 -3.70
C ASP A 7 -7.80 -14.36 -4.75
N LYS A 8 -8.58 -13.27 -4.84
CA LYS A 8 -9.67 -13.13 -5.81
C LYS A 8 -9.19 -12.75 -7.22
N HIS A 9 -7.91 -12.35 -7.34
CA HIS A 9 -7.31 -12.08 -8.65
C HIS A 9 -7.13 -13.36 -9.47
N PRO A 10 -7.31 -13.30 -10.80
CA PRO A 10 -7.67 -12.12 -11.62
C PRO A 10 -9.17 -11.96 -11.91
N ASP A 11 -10.06 -12.63 -11.18
CA ASP A 11 -11.51 -12.56 -11.43
C ASP A 11 -12.06 -11.18 -11.03
N LYS A 12 -12.42 -10.37 -12.04
CA LYS A 12 -12.93 -9.01 -11.82
C LYS A 12 -14.20 -8.97 -11.00
N LYS A 13 -15.09 -9.97 -11.13
CA LYS A 13 -16.34 -9.99 -10.37
C LYS A 13 -16.08 -10.28 -8.89
N LEU A 14 -15.14 -11.17 -8.62
CA LEU A 14 -14.74 -11.49 -7.25
C LEU A 14 -13.96 -10.32 -6.60
N ILE A 15 -13.08 -9.65 -7.36
CA ILE A 15 -12.31 -8.50 -6.87
C ILE A 15 -13.24 -7.35 -6.48
N TRP A 16 -14.20 -6.99 -7.33
CA TRP A 16 -15.17 -5.94 -7.03
C TRP A 16 -16.30 -6.42 -6.11
N GLY A 17 -16.45 -7.74 -5.94
CA GLY A 17 -17.57 -8.34 -5.20
C GLY A 17 -18.92 -8.00 -5.81
N SER A 18 -18.95 -7.77 -7.14
CA SER A 18 -20.13 -7.29 -7.87
C SER A 18 -20.14 -7.76 -9.32
N GLN A 19 -21.33 -7.96 -9.84
CA GLN A 19 -21.57 -8.20 -11.28
C GLN A 19 -21.57 -6.88 -12.07
N ASP A 20 -21.77 -5.74 -11.41
CA ASP A 20 -21.78 -4.41 -11.99
C ASP A 20 -20.81 -3.50 -11.23
N PRO A 21 -19.51 -3.48 -11.61
CA PRO A 21 -18.51 -2.68 -10.92
C PRO A 21 -18.65 -1.16 -11.12
N LEU A 22 -19.53 -0.71 -12.00
CA LEU A 22 -19.82 0.71 -12.18
C LEU A 22 -20.87 1.23 -11.18
N ASN A 23 -21.60 0.33 -10.54
CA ASN A 23 -22.58 0.66 -9.51
C ASN A 23 -21.96 0.53 -8.12
N THR A 24 -21.55 1.64 -7.53
CA THR A 24 -20.90 1.68 -6.22
C THR A 24 -21.71 0.98 -5.13
N SER A 25 -23.04 1.05 -5.16
CA SER A 25 -23.88 0.39 -4.14
C SER A 25 -23.83 -1.13 -4.19
N SER A 26 -23.37 -1.70 -5.29
CA SER A 26 -23.23 -3.14 -5.48
C SER A 26 -21.83 -3.68 -5.14
N LEU A 27 -20.85 -2.80 -4.89
CA LEU A 27 -19.48 -3.19 -4.63
C LEU A 27 -19.33 -3.78 -3.22
N HIS A 28 -18.62 -4.90 -3.10
CA HIS A 28 -18.45 -5.61 -1.82
C HIS A 28 -17.00 -6.06 -1.66
N TYR A 29 -16.14 -5.14 -1.25
CA TYR A 29 -14.77 -5.43 -0.86
C TYR A 29 -14.44 -4.69 0.45
N PRO A 30 -13.51 -5.22 1.27
CA PRO A 30 -13.14 -4.61 2.53
C PRO A 30 -12.28 -3.36 2.31
N GLY A 31 -12.33 -2.46 3.29
CA GLY A 31 -11.46 -1.29 3.40
C GLY A 31 -11.04 -1.07 4.84
N TRP A 32 -10.24 -0.05 5.07
CA TRP A 32 -9.93 0.43 6.41
C TRP A 32 -11.16 1.10 7.02
N HIS A 33 -11.29 1.01 8.34
CA HIS A 33 -12.23 1.84 9.09
C HIS A 33 -11.58 3.19 9.38
N GLU A 34 -12.33 4.28 9.24
CA GLU A 34 -11.81 5.64 9.44
C GLU A 34 -11.25 5.85 10.85
N ASP A 35 -11.91 5.33 11.89
CA ASP A 35 -11.42 5.43 13.27
C ASP A 35 -10.07 4.73 13.48
N ALA A 36 -9.83 3.61 12.79
CA ALA A 36 -8.56 2.92 12.86
C ALA A 36 -7.43 3.76 12.23
N VAL A 37 -7.69 4.41 11.12
CA VAL A 37 -6.72 5.30 10.46
C VAL A 37 -6.51 6.57 11.29
N ALA A 38 -7.57 7.15 11.85
CA ALA A 38 -7.48 8.30 12.76
C ALA A 38 -6.62 7.98 13.99
N TRP A 39 -6.84 6.82 14.57
CA TRP A 39 -6.03 6.37 15.71
C TRP A 39 -4.56 6.18 15.33
N LEU A 40 -4.29 5.53 14.20
CA LEU A 40 -2.93 5.36 13.69
C LEU A 40 -2.25 6.70 13.43
N ALA A 41 -2.93 7.64 12.80
CA ALA A 41 -2.40 8.97 12.50
C ALA A 41 -2.03 9.75 13.77
N SER A 42 -2.87 9.63 14.82
CA SER A 42 -2.67 10.38 16.07
C SER A 42 -1.70 9.71 17.05
N HIS A 43 -1.52 8.37 16.98
CA HIS A 43 -0.74 7.64 17.97
C HIS A 43 0.51 6.96 17.41
N ARG A 44 0.70 7.00 16.09
CA ARG A 44 1.83 6.37 15.39
C ARG A 44 2.40 7.31 14.33
N SER A 45 3.68 7.19 14.07
CA SER A 45 4.36 7.92 12.98
C SER A 45 4.23 7.11 11.70
N ILE A 46 3.03 7.10 11.11
CA ILE A 46 2.77 6.39 9.86
C ILE A 46 2.84 7.34 8.66
N HIS A 47 3.34 6.85 7.55
CA HIS A 47 3.42 7.59 6.29
C HIS A 47 2.71 6.87 5.14
N ILE A 48 2.47 5.58 5.31
CA ILE A 48 1.82 4.74 4.31
C ILE A 48 0.86 3.80 5.01
N ILE A 49 -0.35 3.65 4.47
CA ILE A 49 -1.26 2.55 4.74
C ILE A 49 -1.48 1.74 3.47
N GLY A 50 -1.74 0.46 3.61
CA GLY A 50 -1.95 -0.41 2.45
C GLY A 50 -3.02 -1.45 2.69
N VAL A 51 -3.61 -1.93 1.60
CA VAL A 51 -4.63 -2.96 1.58
C VAL A 51 -4.53 -3.81 0.32
N ASP A 52 -4.95 -5.05 0.40
CA ASP A 52 -4.99 -6.00 -0.72
C ASP A 52 -6.30 -5.97 -1.51
N SER A 53 -7.21 -5.06 -1.18
CA SER A 53 -8.47 -4.81 -1.88
C SER A 53 -8.38 -3.60 -2.82
N PRO A 54 -9.40 -3.37 -3.69
CA PRO A 54 -9.39 -2.31 -4.69
C PRO A 54 -9.31 -0.89 -4.18
N SER A 55 -9.64 -0.63 -2.92
CA SER A 55 -9.62 0.71 -2.35
C SER A 55 -9.29 0.70 -0.86
N LEU A 56 -8.76 1.82 -0.35
CA LEU A 56 -8.60 2.05 1.09
C LEU A 56 -9.95 2.09 1.80
N ASP A 57 -10.97 2.66 1.18
CA ASP A 57 -12.34 2.63 1.66
C ASP A 57 -13.05 1.35 1.22
N TYR A 58 -14.07 0.90 1.95
CA TYR A 58 -14.87 -0.27 1.60
C TYR A 58 -15.71 -0.03 0.33
N GLY A 59 -16.12 -1.08 -0.35
CA GLY A 59 -16.70 -1.03 -1.69
C GLY A 59 -17.89 -0.09 -1.87
N GLN A 60 -18.78 0.00 -0.87
CA GLN A 60 -19.99 0.83 -0.93
C GLN A 60 -19.78 2.27 -0.43
N SER A 61 -18.54 2.65 -0.10
CA SER A 61 -18.23 4.00 0.37
C SER A 61 -18.52 5.04 -0.73
N THR A 62 -19.29 6.05 -0.39
CA THR A 62 -19.59 7.17 -1.29
C THR A 62 -18.92 8.47 -0.86
N THR A 63 -18.42 8.54 0.36
CA THR A 63 -17.78 9.73 0.95
C THR A 63 -16.27 9.60 1.09
N PHE A 64 -15.74 8.40 0.88
CA PHE A 64 -14.31 8.09 0.92
C PHE A 64 -13.60 8.62 2.18
N PRO A 65 -14.11 8.35 3.39
CA PRO A 65 -13.59 8.96 4.61
C PRO A 65 -12.13 8.60 4.89
N VAL A 66 -11.69 7.39 4.53
CA VAL A 66 -10.30 6.96 4.70
C VAL A 66 -9.36 7.70 3.73
N HIS A 67 -9.75 7.90 2.48
CA HIS A 67 -8.98 8.71 1.53
C HIS A 67 -8.87 10.16 1.99
N VAL A 68 -9.98 10.75 2.41
CA VAL A 68 -10.03 12.14 2.90
C VAL A 68 -9.11 12.32 4.10
N LEU A 69 -9.21 11.42 5.08
CA LEU A 69 -8.39 11.45 6.28
C LEU A 69 -6.91 11.24 5.97
N SER A 70 -6.58 10.22 5.18
CA SER A 70 -5.19 9.91 4.80
C SER A 70 -4.54 11.08 4.07
N SER A 71 -5.25 11.70 3.13
CA SER A 71 -4.75 12.87 2.41
C SER A 71 -4.52 14.07 3.34
N LYS A 72 -5.43 14.31 4.29
CA LYS A 72 -5.31 15.38 5.29
C LYS A 72 -4.08 15.18 6.19
N GLU A 73 -3.82 13.95 6.58
CA GLU A 73 -2.71 13.59 7.46
C GLU A 73 -1.40 13.29 6.69
N ASN A 74 -1.37 13.55 5.37
CA ASN A 74 -0.22 13.28 4.48
C ASN A 74 0.23 11.81 4.52
N ILE A 75 -0.71 10.90 4.54
CA ILE A 75 -0.50 9.44 4.52
C ILE A 75 -0.79 8.92 3.12
N CYS A 76 0.19 8.28 2.49
CA CYS A 76 0.00 7.64 1.19
C CYS A 76 -0.80 6.35 1.31
N GLY A 77 -1.65 6.06 0.32
CA GLY A 77 -2.39 4.81 0.20
C GLY A 77 -1.77 3.85 -0.83
N LEU A 78 -1.72 2.57 -0.49
CA LEU A 78 -1.40 1.49 -1.42
C LEU A 78 -2.61 0.56 -1.52
N GLU A 79 -3.11 0.36 -2.73
CA GLU A 79 -4.29 -0.45 -3.02
C GLU A 79 -3.91 -1.65 -3.89
N ASN A 80 -4.69 -2.71 -3.83
CA ASN A 80 -4.43 -3.95 -4.56
C ASN A 80 -3.04 -4.54 -4.31
N VAL A 81 -2.54 -4.44 -3.07
CA VAL A 81 -1.22 -4.96 -2.72
C VAL A 81 -1.28 -6.48 -2.62
N ALA A 82 -0.64 -7.17 -3.56
CA ALA A 82 -0.59 -8.63 -3.58
C ALA A 82 0.43 -9.20 -2.57
N TYR A 83 0.25 -10.47 -2.23
CA TYR A 83 1.22 -11.27 -1.45
C TYR A 83 1.53 -10.74 -0.05
N LEU A 84 0.61 -10.04 0.59
CA LEU A 84 0.77 -9.59 1.97
C LEU A 84 0.88 -10.76 2.97
N ASP A 85 0.38 -11.93 2.60
CA ASP A 85 0.50 -13.19 3.34
C ASP A 85 1.94 -13.75 3.35
N LYS A 86 2.82 -13.30 2.44
CA LYS A 86 4.21 -13.75 2.31
C LYS A 86 5.19 -12.94 3.17
N ILE A 87 4.73 -11.85 3.77
CA ILE A 87 5.58 -11.00 4.60
C ILE A 87 5.26 -11.18 6.09
N PRO A 88 6.25 -11.11 6.99
CA PRO A 88 5.99 -11.16 8.42
C PRO A 88 5.20 -9.92 8.88
N ALA A 89 4.46 -10.06 9.97
CA ALA A 89 3.63 -8.99 10.53
C ALA A 89 4.41 -7.73 10.92
N SER A 90 5.71 -7.86 11.15
CA SER A 90 6.59 -6.75 11.51
C SER A 90 8.04 -7.01 11.09
N GLY A 91 8.87 -5.95 11.12
CA GLY A 91 10.32 -6.05 10.89
C GLY A 91 10.74 -6.05 9.42
N SER A 92 9.81 -5.97 8.46
CA SER A 92 10.13 -5.80 7.04
C SER A 92 10.29 -4.32 6.70
N ILE A 93 11.10 -4.03 5.67
CA ILE A 93 11.16 -2.71 5.05
C ILE A 93 10.38 -2.76 3.75
N ILE A 94 9.40 -1.87 3.60
CA ILE A 94 8.60 -1.74 2.40
C ILE A 94 9.09 -0.56 1.57
N SER A 95 9.33 -0.81 0.29
CA SER A 95 9.60 0.21 -0.70
C SER A 95 8.49 0.23 -1.74
N ALA A 96 7.82 1.36 -1.90
CA ALA A 96 6.81 1.59 -2.92
C ALA A 96 7.38 2.59 -3.93
N ALA A 97 7.83 2.08 -5.08
CA ALA A 97 8.38 2.90 -6.15
C ALA A 97 7.26 3.51 -6.98
N ALA A 98 7.11 4.80 -6.85
CA ALA A 98 6.06 5.58 -7.47
C ALA A 98 6.63 6.47 -8.59
N VAL A 99 5.87 6.67 -9.67
CA VAL A 99 6.22 7.61 -10.74
C VAL A 99 5.98 9.04 -10.26
N LYS A 100 6.95 9.92 -10.49
CA LYS A 100 6.78 11.36 -10.20
C LYS A 100 6.00 12.04 -11.34
N ASN A 101 4.70 12.03 -11.22
CA ASN A 101 3.83 12.64 -12.22
C ASN A 101 3.27 13.97 -11.72
N VAL A 102 3.53 15.05 -12.44
CA VAL A 102 3.07 16.39 -12.07
C VAL A 102 1.54 16.44 -12.14
N GLY A 103 0.90 16.81 -11.05
CA GLY A 103 -0.57 16.87 -10.94
C GLY A 103 -1.26 15.51 -10.88
N GLY A 104 -0.51 14.40 -10.82
CA GLY A 104 -1.08 13.06 -10.66
C GLY A 104 -1.57 12.81 -9.24
N THR A 105 -2.73 12.19 -9.10
CA THR A 105 -3.32 11.80 -7.81
C THR A 105 -3.06 10.33 -7.45
N GLY A 106 -2.66 9.53 -8.43
CA GLY A 106 -2.33 8.12 -8.23
C GLY A 106 -1.78 7.50 -9.52
N PHE A 107 -1.05 6.40 -9.38
CA PHE A 107 -0.46 5.67 -10.50
C PHE A 107 -0.07 4.25 -10.07
N PRO A 108 0.17 3.34 -11.02
CA PRO A 108 0.72 2.02 -10.73
C PRO A 108 2.09 2.14 -10.05
N ALA A 109 2.27 1.42 -8.94
CA ALA A 109 3.52 1.38 -8.21
C ALA A 109 4.08 -0.04 -8.13
N ARG A 110 5.41 -0.15 -8.13
CA ARG A 110 6.07 -1.40 -7.78
C ARG A 110 6.37 -1.41 -6.29
N VAL A 111 5.82 -2.41 -5.59
CA VAL A 111 6.02 -2.58 -4.15
C VAL A 111 6.95 -3.76 -3.89
N TYR A 112 7.96 -3.54 -3.05
CA TYR A 112 8.91 -4.57 -2.62
C TYR A 112 8.92 -4.64 -1.10
N ALA A 113 9.05 -5.85 -0.57
CA ALA A 113 9.33 -6.09 0.83
C ALA A 113 10.73 -6.69 0.98
N MET A 114 11.57 -6.05 1.78
CA MET A 114 12.85 -6.61 2.22
C MET A 114 12.64 -7.26 3.57
N ILE A 115 12.80 -8.58 3.60
CA ILE A 115 12.56 -9.39 4.79
C ILE A 115 13.93 -9.79 5.36
N PRO A 116 14.23 -9.47 6.63
CA PRO A 116 15.50 -9.84 7.23
C PRO A 116 15.62 -11.36 7.38
N LYS A 117 16.79 -11.90 7.04
CA LYS A 117 17.05 -13.34 7.03
C LYS A 117 16.87 -14.01 8.41
N ASN A 118 16.99 -13.26 9.49
CA ASN A 118 16.92 -13.73 10.88
C ASN A 118 15.82 -13.07 11.71
N GLY A 119 14.72 -12.65 11.09
CA GLY A 119 13.50 -12.21 11.79
C GLY A 119 13.45 -10.78 12.29
N ALA A 120 14.55 -10.02 12.34
CA ALA A 120 14.55 -8.59 12.63
C ALA A 120 15.83 -7.90 12.12
N PHE A 121 15.72 -6.66 11.67
CA PHE A 121 16.88 -5.77 11.51
C PHE A 121 17.33 -5.32 12.91
N SER A 122 18.27 -6.04 13.52
CA SER A 122 18.59 -5.89 14.93
C SER A 122 19.65 -4.82 15.24
N ASN A 123 20.40 -4.34 14.25
CA ASN A 123 21.49 -3.39 14.45
C ASN A 123 21.31 -2.10 13.65
N SER A 124 21.74 -0.97 14.22
CA SER A 124 21.76 0.33 13.55
C SER A 124 22.62 0.34 12.28
N SER A 125 23.69 -0.47 12.23
CA SER A 125 24.55 -0.67 11.06
C SER A 125 23.80 -1.30 9.88
N ASP A 126 22.94 -2.29 10.14
CA ASP A 126 22.15 -2.97 9.10
C ASP A 126 21.12 -2.03 8.49
N LYS A 127 20.51 -1.18 9.32
CA LYS A 127 19.58 -0.14 8.87
C LYS A 127 20.26 0.91 8.01
N THR A 128 21.49 1.29 8.38
CA THR A 128 22.27 2.27 7.63
C THR A 128 22.75 1.72 6.30
N GLN A 129 23.24 0.48 6.23
CA GLN A 129 23.60 -0.17 4.97
C GLN A 129 22.41 -0.35 4.04
N LEU A 130 21.25 -0.69 4.60
CA LEU A 130 20.03 -0.85 3.83
C LEU A 130 19.51 0.48 3.29
N MET A 131 19.61 1.57 4.08
CA MET A 131 19.30 2.93 3.57
C MET A 131 20.23 3.33 2.42
N PHE A 132 21.53 3.04 2.50
CA PHE A 132 22.48 3.26 1.41
C PHE A 132 22.14 2.42 0.17
N LEU A 133 21.75 1.17 0.34
CA LEU A 133 21.32 0.30 -0.76
C LEU A 133 20.03 0.81 -1.42
N CYS A 134 19.06 1.27 -0.64
CA CYS A 134 17.84 1.88 -1.16
C CYS A 134 18.13 3.19 -1.92
N MET A 135 19.06 4.01 -1.43
CA MET A 135 19.49 5.24 -2.14
C MET A 135 20.22 4.91 -3.43
N LEU A 136 21.08 3.90 -3.45
CA LEU A 136 21.78 3.44 -4.66
C LEU A 136 20.80 2.88 -5.71
N ILE A 137 19.81 2.09 -5.30
CA ILE A 137 18.77 1.58 -6.20
C ILE A 137 17.92 2.73 -6.75
N SER A 138 17.59 3.73 -5.94
CA SER A 138 16.86 4.91 -6.41
C SER A 138 17.69 5.80 -7.35
N SER A 139 19.01 5.85 -7.19
CA SER A 139 19.90 6.58 -8.08
C SER A 139 20.19 5.83 -9.40
N LEU A 140 20.22 4.48 -9.36
CA LEU A 140 20.37 3.65 -10.57
C LEU A 140 19.08 3.58 -11.40
N SER A 141 17.90 3.70 -10.77
CA SER A 141 16.63 3.74 -11.53
C SER A 141 16.46 5.02 -12.35
N THR A 142 17.26 6.05 -12.10
CA THR A 142 17.34 7.25 -12.96
C THR A 142 18.17 7.00 -14.22
N LEU A 143 18.91 5.90 -14.33
CA LEU A 143 19.82 5.60 -15.44
C LEU A 143 19.32 4.47 -16.38
N ILE A 144 18.16 3.86 -16.11
CA ILE A 144 17.59 2.80 -16.96
C ILE A 144 16.15 3.15 -17.34
N LEU A 145 15.98 4.27 -18.05
CA LEU A 145 14.77 4.56 -18.82
C LEU A 145 15.14 5.33 -20.07
N VAL A 146 15.88 4.66 -20.93
CA VAL A 146 15.92 4.95 -22.38
C VAL A 146 15.92 3.59 -23.06
N TYR A 147 14.72 3.10 -23.40
CA TYR A 147 14.31 2.40 -24.60
C TYR A 147 12.84 2.02 -24.46
#